data_5a97aa556f99a94bb09ab0f2ad14b12e
#
_entry.id   5a97aa556f99a94bb09ab0f2ad14b12e
#
_cell.length_a   1.000
_cell.length_b   1.000
_cell.length_c   1.000
_cell.angle_alpha   90.00
_cell.angle_beta   90.00
_cell.angle_gamma   90.00
#
_symmetry.space_group_name_H-M   'P 1'
#
loop_
_entity.id
_entity.type
_entity.pdbx_description
1 polymer ?
#
loop_
_entity_poly.entity_id
_entity_poly.type
_entity_poly.pdbx_seq_one_letter_code
_entity_poly.pdbx_strand_id
1 'polypeptide(L)'
;MAERSHHRIVVDGKEVQMEAYVINGSNYVRLRDIGKAVGFEVYWDGDAKCVQVESKKPYTGEAPVTSAEAKPVEQPAQTDVAAAKQDIIDRTNALRKENGVAVLRVNDKLMQAAQVRANEMATHTVYSHTRPDGRKFNTATDCPYMAENIHRIADWVLSDQTLAERAVADWSASTTHNKNMVNPKLSEIGVGLARGVNDTGDPCWYCVQLFLYDGCSVTRVD
;
A
#
# COMPACT_ATOMS: atom_id res chain seq x y z
N MET A 1 -5.77 -27.97 0.04
CA MET A 1 -5.09 -28.75 1.09
C MET A 1 -3.58 -28.60 0.87
N ALA A 2 -2.80 -28.53 1.93
CA ALA A 2 -1.34 -28.54 1.80
C ALA A 2 -0.87 -29.98 1.71
N GLU A 3 -0.10 -30.32 0.69
CA GLU A 3 0.47 -31.66 0.50
C GLU A 3 1.98 -31.59 0.69
N ARG A 4 2.57 -32.65 1.28
CA ARG A 4 4.02 -32.69 1.45
C ARG A 4 4.70 -32.74 0.08
N SER A 5 5.64 -31.85 -0.18
CA SER A 5 6.37 -31.81 -1.44
C SER A 5 7.41 -32.96 -1.50
N HIS A 6 7.47 -33.60 -2.65
CA HIS A 6 8.51 -34.57 -2.98
C HIS A 6 9.59 -33.98 -3.92
N HIS A 7 9.54 -32.66 -4.16
CA HIS A 7 10.50 -31.99 -5.01
C HIS A 7 11.87 -31.89 -4.32
N ARG A 8 12.94 -32.11 -5.09
CA ARG A 8 14.30 -31.86 -4.62
C ARG A 8 14.54 -30.37 -4.48
N ILE A 9 15.16 -29.96 -3.39
CA ILE A 9 15.56 -28.57 -3.15
C ILE A 9 17.08 -28.50 -3.27
N VAL A 10 17.55 -27.59 -4.14
CA VAL A 10 18.96 -27.39 -4.41
C VAL A 10 19.31 -25.93 -4.08
N VAL A 11 20.31 -25.71 -3.24
CA VAL A 11 20.84 -24.40 -2.87
C VAL A 11 22.30 -24.35 -3.31
N ASP A 12 22.66 -23.39 -4.16
CA ASP A 12 24.03 -23.22 -4.71
C ASP A 12 24.62 -24.52 -5.27
N GLY A 13 23.80 -25.29 -6.01
CA GLY A 13 24.20 -26.54 -6.64
C GLY A 13 24.26 -27.76 -5.70
N LYS A 14 23.97 -27.60 -4.40
CA LYS A 14 23.95 -28.68 -3.41
C LYS A 14 22.52 -29.04 -3.02
N GLU A 15 22.20 -30.33 -3.05
CA GLU A 15 20.90 -30.79 -2.55
C GLU A 15 20.83 -30.64 -1.03
N VAL A 16 19.74 -30.00 -0.56
CA VAL A 16 19.48 -29.78 0.86
C VAL A 16 18.19 -30.48 1.27
N GLN A 17 18.23 -31.10 2.44
CA GLN A 17 17.06 -31.76 3.02
C GLN A 17 16.32 -30.75 3.88
N MET A 18 15.10 -30.40 3.44
CA MET A 18 14.20 -29.54 4.22
C MET A 18 12.74 -29.95 3.98
N GLU A 19 11.91 -29.62 4.94
CA GLU A 19 10.47 -29.90 4.85
C GLU A 19 9.81 -28.88 3.94
N ALA A 20 9.15 -29.35 2.90
CA ALA A 20 8.45 -28.53 1.92
C ALA A 20 7.02 -29.03 1.69
N TYR A 21 6.13 -28.11 1.32
CA TYR A 21 4.74 -28.37 1.04
C TYR A 21 4.35 -27.76 -0.31
N VAL A 22 3.42 -28.39 -1.00
CA VAL A 22 2.77 -27.82 -2.18
C VAL A 22 1.38 -27.31 -1.78
N ILE A 23 1.14 -26.02 -2.03
CA ILE A 23 -0.15 -25.38 -1.79
C ILE A 23 -0.52 -24.62 -3.06
N ASN A 24 -1.67 -24.95 -3.65
CA ASN A 24 -2.14 -24.33 -4.90
C ASN A 24 -1.08 -24.32 -6.02
N GLY A 25 -0.30 -25.40 -6.15
CA GLY A 25 0.72 -25.52 -7.20
C GLY A 25 2.07 -24.82 -6.89
N SER A 26 2.20 -24.14 -5.75
CA SER A 26 3.43 -23.46 -5.33
C SER A 26 4.12 -24.24 -4.20
N ASN A 27 5.48 -24.26 -4.22
CA ASN A 27 6.28 -24.86 -3.16
C ASN A 27 6.48 -23.89 -2.01
N TYR A 28 6.26 -24.35 -0.79
CA TYR A 28 6.48 -23.61 0.45
C TYR A 28 7.51 -24.36 1.30
N VAL A 29 8.45 -23.62 1.84
CA VAL A 29 9.46 -24.11 2.78
C VAL A 29 9.52 -23.20 4.00
N ARG A 30 9.98 -23.71 5.13
CA ARG A 30 10.16 -22.86 6.31
C ARG A 30 11.33 -21.90 6.07
N LEU A 31 11.08 -20.61 6.28
CA LEU A 31 12.07 -19.56 6.09
C LEU A 31 13.37 -19.84 6.89
N ARG A 32 13.25 -20.42 8.11
CA ARG A 32 14.38 -20.83 8.93
C ARG A 32 15.25 -21.91 8.28
N ASP A 33 14.64 -22.84 7.55
CA ASP A 33 15.39 -23.89 6.87
C ASP A 33 16.20 -23.31 5.69
N ILE A 34 15.64 -22.33 5.00
CA ILE A 34 16.35 -21.56 3.98
C ILE A 34 17.48 -20.73 4.63
N GLY A 35 17.21 -20.01 5.73
CA GLY A 35 18.22 -19.26 6.47
C GLY A 35 19.41 -20.12 6.86
N LYS A 36 19.14 -21.34 7.37
CA LYS A 36 20.18 -22.33 7.71
C LYS A 36 20.96 -22.80 6.47
N ALA A 37 20.30 -23.04 5.36
CA ALA A 37 20.94 -23.54 4.14
C ALA A 37 21.80 -22.50 3.43
N VAL A 38 21.38 -21.23 3.47
CA VAL A 38 22.04 -20.10 2.80
C VAL A 38 22.98 -19.35 3.72
N GLY A 39 22.80 -19.46 5.05
CA GLY A 39 23.70 -18.89 6.05
C GLY A 39 23.28 -17.50 6.55
N PHE A 40 21.99 -17.20 6.59
CA PHE A 40 21.49 -15.97 7.21
C PHE A 40 20.59 -16.25 8.42
N GLU A 41 20.55 -15.31 9.37
CA GLU A 41 19.79 -15.48 10.61
C GLU A 41 18.29 -15.28 10.41
N VAL A 42 17.50 -16.17 11.02
CA VAL A 42 16.04 -16.11 11.05
C VAL A 42 15.54 -16.51 12.44
N TYR A 43 14.85 -15.61 13.12
CA TYR A 43 14.27 -15.89 14.42
C TYR A 43 12.92 -15.21 14.62
N TRP A 44 12.17 -15.71 15.60
CA TRP A 44 10.95 -15.05 16.05
C TRP A 44 11.28 -14.03 17.13
N ASP A 45 10.93 -12.78 16.90
CA ASP A 45 11.01 -11.72 17.89
C ASP A 45 9.68 -11.65 18.65
N GLY A 46 9.70 -12.07 19.91
CA GLY A 46 8.52 -12.14 20.76
C GLY A 46 8.01 -10.77 21.19
N ASP A 47 8.87 -9.76 21.25
CA ASP A 47 8.53 -8.40 21.66
C ASP A 47 7.93 -7.63 20.47
N ALA A 48 8.58 -7.70 19.32
CA ALA A 48 8.07 -7.10 18.08
C ALA A 48 6.96 -7.92 17.41
N LYS A 49 6.68 -9.16 17.87
CA LYS A 49 5.71 -10.11 17.31
C LYS A 49 5.88 -10.32 15.78
N CYS A 50 7.11 -10.46 15.36
CA CYS A 50 7.45 -10.66 13.95
C CYS A 50 8.57 -11.69 13.75
N VAL A 51 8.71 -12.18 12.53
CA VAL A 51 9.87 -12.97 12.12
C VAL A 51 10.95 -12.01 11.64
N GLN A 52 12.10 -12.04 12.29
CA GLN A 52 13.28 -11.27 11.87
C GLN A 52 14.11 -12.08 10.88
N VAL A 53 14.59 -11.43 9.83
CA VAL A 53 15.52 -11.96 8.84
C VAL A 53 16.72 -11.02 8.74
N GLU A 54 17.87 -11.46 9.20
CA GLU A 54 19.08 -10.67 9.19
C GLU A 54 20.07 -11.27 8.16
N SER A 55 19.93 -10.85 6.92
CA SER A 55 20.65 -11.42 5.76
C SER A 55 22.17 -11.30 5.81
N LYS A 56 22.71 -10.45 6.70
CA LYS A 56 24.16 -10.24 6.89
C LYS A 56 24.70 -10.93 8.13
N LYS A 57 23.86 -11.55 8.95
CA LYS A 57 24.28 -12.31 10.13
C LYS A 57 24.25 -13.81 9.83
N PRO A 58 25.27 -14.57 10.26
CA PRO A 58 25.29 -16.01 10.07
C PRO A 58 24.17 -16.68 10.88
N TYR A 59 23.62 -17.76 10.37
CA TYR A 59 22.59 -18.52 11.04
C TYR A 59 23.13 -19.15 12.34
N THR A 60 22.54 -18.82 13.49
CA THR A 60 22.84 -19.40 14.77
C THR A 60 21.77 -20.37 15.25
N GLY A 61 20.56 -20.20 14.80
CA GLY A 61 19.37 -20.97 15.20
C GLY A 61 18.79 -20.55 16.55
N GLU A 62 19.36 -19.54 17.20
CA GLU A 62 18.91 -18.98 18.47
C GLU A 62 18.49 -17.54 18.32
N ALA A 63 17.36 -17.17 18.93
CA ALA A 63 17.00 -15.75 19.01
C ALA A 63 18.06 -15.03 19.85
N PRO A 64 18.55 -13.84 19.42
CA PRO A 64 19.48 -13.07 20.23
C PRO A 64 18.90 -12.83 21.63
N VAL A 65 19.70 -13.11 22.67
CA VAL A 65 19.33 -12.73 24.04
C VAL A 65 19.27 -11.21 24.09
N THR A 66 18.10 -10.67 24.30
CA THR A 66 17.87 -9.22 24.45
C THR A 66 18.53 -8.76 25.74
N SER A 67 19.78 -8.30 25.69
CA SER A 67 20.30 -7.40 26.72
C SER A 67 19.59 -6.06 26.48
N ALA A 68 18.89 -5.57 27.50
CA ALA A 68 18.21 -4.29 27.50
C ALA A 68 19.21 -3.17 27.17
N GLU A 69 19.22 -2.75 25.92
CA GLU A 69 19.68 -1.49 25.33
C GLU A 69 19.74 -1.63 23.79
N ALA A 70 18.69 -2.20 23.19
CA ALA A 70 18.47 -1.99 21.79
C ALA A 70 17.78 -0.62 21.65
N LYS A 71 18.45 0.31 20.99
CA LYS A 71 17.75 1.46 20.40
C LYS A 71 16.51 0.91 19.67
N PRO A 72 15.34 1.56 19.78
CA PRO A 72 14.17 1.14 19.04
C PRO A 72 14.60 0.96 17.58
N VAL A 73 14.52 -0.26 17.05
CA VAL A 73 14.42 -0.45 15.61
C VAL A 73 13.11 0.26 15.28
N GLU A 74 13.20 1.40 14.59
CA GLU A 74 12.02 2.04 14.04
C GLU A 74 11.28 0.94 13.29
N GLN A 75 10.18 0.47 13.90
CA GLN A 75 9.12 -0.16 13.12
C GLN A 75 8.90 0.77 11.93
N PRO A 76 8.79 0.27 10.68
CA PRO A 76 8.40 1.14 9.58
C PRO A 76 7.21 1.93 10.11
N ALA A 77 7.42 3.24 10.28
CA ALA A 77 6.56 4.12 11.07
C ALA A 77 5.15 3.82 10.66
N GLN A 78 4.31 3.39 11.61
CA GLN A 78 2.92 3.05 11.33
C GLN A 78 2.37 4.29 10.63
N THR A 79 2.13 4.18 9.33
CA THR A 79 1.78 5.34 8.49
C THR A 79 0.61 6.02 9.19
N ASP A 80 0.85 7.21 9.74
CA ASP A 80 -0.24 8.03 10.25
C ASP A 80 -1.12 8.37 9.06
N VAL A 81 -2.23 7.65 8.95
CA VAL A 81 -3.14 7.75 7.81
C VAL A 81 -3.68 9.17 7.67
N ALA A 82 -3.89 9.87 8.77
CA ALA A 82 -4.37 11.25 8.74
C ALA A 82 -3.28 12.19 8.20
N ALA A 83 -2.06 12.05 8.69
CA ALA A 83 -0.91 12.82 8.19
C ALA A 83 -0.60 12.51 6.73
N ALA A 84 -0.67 11.24 6.32
CA ALA A 84 -0.45 10.84 4.93
C ALA A 84 -1.50 11.42 3.97
N LYS A 85 -2.78 11.46 4.37
CA LYS A 85 -3.83 12.11 3.57
C LYS A 85 -3.58 13.60 3.42
N GLN A 86 -3.19 14.28 4.50
CA GLN A 86 -2.89 15.70 4.46
C GLN A 86 -1.67 15.97 3.58
N ASP A 87 -0.60 15.17 3.68
CA ASP A 87 0.59 15.32 2.84
C ASP A 87 0.29 15.12 1.34
N ILE A 88 -0.59 14.16 0.98
CA ILE A 88 -1.08 14.02 -0.40
C ILE A 88 -1.77 15.29 -0.89
N ILE A 89 -2.62 15.89 -0.06
CA ILE A 89 -3.34 17.15 -0.39
C ILE A 89 -2.35 18.29 -0.58
N ASP A 90 -1.41 18.44 0.34
CA ASP A 90 -0.43 19.52 0.32
C ASP A 90 0.50 19.44 -0.90
N ARG A 91 0.98 18.24 -1.24
CA ARG A 91 1.78 17.99 -2.45
C ARG A 91 0.98 18.22 -3.73
N THR A 92 -0.29 17.81 -3.76
CA THR A 92 -1.18 18.10 -4.90
C THR A 92 -1.35 19.61 -5.07
N ASN A 93 -1.55 20.35 -3.98
CA ASN A 93 -1.68 21.79 -4.00
C ASN A 93 -0.36 22.52 -4.33
N ALA A 94 0.78 21.97 -3.95
CA ALA A 94 2.10 22.47 -4.38
C ALA A 94 2.24 22.33 -5.90
N LEU A 95 1.95 21.16 -6.45
CA LEU A 95 1.96 20.91 -7.90
C LEU A 95 1.03 21.88 -8.66
N ARG A 96 -0.16 22.15 -8.11
CA ARG A 96 -1.09 23.11 -8.70
C ARG A 96 -0.52 24.53 -8.73
N LYS A 97 0.12 24.98 -7.64
CA LYS A 97 0.79 26.30 -7.59
C LYS A 97 1.90 26.41 -8.63
N GLU A 98 2.73 25.36 -8.76
CA GLU A 98 3.80 25.28 -9.76
C GLU A 98 3.29 25.39 -11.19
N ASN A 99 2.05 24.90 -11.44
CA ASN A 99 1.36 24.99 -12.73
C ASN A 99 0.47 26.23 -12.87
N GLY A 100 0.51 27.19 -11.95
CA GLY A 100 -0.29 28.41 -12.01
C GLY A 100 -1.79 28.21 -11.82
N VAL A 101 -2.21 27.11 -11.18
CA VAL A 101 -3.62 26.75 -10.95
C VAL A 101 -3.98 26.98 -9.49
N ALA A 102 -5.20 27.43 -9.23
CA ALA A 102 -5.71 27.67 -7.88
C ALA A 102 -5.68 26.37 -7.04
N VAL A 103 -5.34 26.50 -5.74
CA VAL A 103 -5.34 25.36 -4.81
C VAL A 103 -6.74 24.80 -4.60
N LEU A 104 -6.80 23.51 -4.32
CA LEU A 104 -8.04 22.80 -3.97
C LEU A 104 -8.34 22.99 -2.49
N ARG A 105 -9.61 23.19 -2.16
CA ARG A 105 -10.10 23.15 -0.78
C ARG A 105 -10.39 21.71 -0.36
N VAL A 106 -10.10 21.36 0.87
CA VAL A 106 -10.54 20.08 1.44
C VAL A 106 -12.04 20.09 1.62
N ASN A 107 -12.69 19.01 1.20
CA ASN A 107 -14.11 18.79 1.41
C ASN A 107 -14.34 17.51 2.20
N ASP A 108 -14.94 17.62 3.38
CA ASP A 108 -15.15 16.48 4.28
C ASP A 108 -16.02 15.36 3.68
N LYS A 109 -16.99 15.71 2.84
CA LYS A 109 -17.81 14.72 2.13
C LYS A 109 -16.99 13.97 1.08
N LEU A 110 -16.10 14.67 0.37
CA LEU A 110 -15.16 14.01 -0.54
C LEU A 110 -14.14 13.16 0.20
N MET A 111 -13.67 13.59 1.38
CA MET A 111 -12.79 12.77 2.23
C MET A 111 -13.48 11.46 2.63
N GLN A 112 -14.74 11.52 3.02
CA GLN A 112 -15.55 10.33 3.34
C GLN A 112 -15.75 9.44 2.10
N ALA A 113 -16.16 10.00 0.97
CA ALA A 113 -16.37 9.26 -0.27
C ALA A 113 -15.08 8.61 -0.80
N ALA A 114 -13.96 9.33 -0.76
CA ALA A 114 -12.66 8.78 -1.13
C ALA A 114 -12.25 7.61 -0.21
N GLN A 115 -12.57 7.70 1.10
CA GLN A 115 -12.33 6.61 2.03
C GLN A 115 -13.22 5.39 1.74
N VAL A 116 -14.50 5.59 1.42
CA VAL A 116 -15.39 4.51 0.95
C VAL A 116 -14.76 3.81 -0.25
N ARG A 117 -14.32 4.57 -1.26
CA ARG A 117 -13.69 4.02 -2.47
C ARG A 117 -12.40 3.24 -2.19
N ALA A 118 -11.53 3.77 -1.33
CA ALA A 118 -10.31 3.07 -0.93
C ALA A 118 -10.62 1.75 -0.20
N ASN A 119 -11.59 1.76 0.71
CA ASN A 119 -12.04 0.57 1.44
C ASN A 119 -12.67 -0.48 0.50
N GLU A 120 -13.50 -0.07 -0.45
CA GLU A 120 -14.08 -0.97 -1.45
C GLU A 120 -13.00 -1.71 -2.24
N MET A 121 -11.99 -0.99 -2.73
CA MET A 121 -10.89 -1.61 -3.48
C MET A 121 -10.05 -2.55 -2.60
N ALA A 122 -9.76 -2.16 -1.37
CA ALA A 122 -8.97 -2.96 -0.44
C ALA A 122 -9.71 -4.23 0.00
N THR A 123 -11.02 -4.14 0.28
CA THR A 123 -11.84 -5.27 0.76
C THR A 123 -12.07 -6.31 -0.33
N HIS A 124 -12.25 -5.86 -1.57
CA HIS A 124 -12.58 -6.74 -2.71
C HIS A 124 -11.36 -7.08 -3.57
N THR A 125 -10.18 -6.60 -3.21
CA THR A 125 -8.95 -6.77 -4.00
C THR A 125 -9.13 -6.32 -5.46
N VAL A 126 -9.88 -5.22 -5.67
CA VAL A 126 -10.22 -4.69 -6.99
C VAL A 126 -9.54 -3.32 -7.20
N TYR A 127 -8.81 -3.18 -8.29
CA TYR A 127 -8.20 -1.91 -8.70
C TYR A 127 -8.96 -1.37 -9.91
N SER A 128 -10.02 -0.56 -9.68
CA SER A 128 -10.92 -0.12 -10.73
C SER A 128 -11.66 1.19 -10.38
N HIS A 129 -11.96 1.98 -11.40
CA HIS A 129 -12.90 3.11 -11.32
C HIS A 129 -14.36 2.67 -11.23
N THR A 130 -14.63 1.38 -11.38
CA THR A 130 -15.94 0.78 -11.16
C THR A 130 -16.03 0.26 -9.73
N ARG A 131 -17.12 0.55 -9.03
CA ARG A 131 -17.40 0.05 -7.67
C ARG A 131 -17.72 -1.46 -7.71
N PRO A 132 -17.58 -2.18 -6.59
CA PRO A 132 -17.86 -3.62 -6.54
C PRO A 132 -19.28 -4.01 -6.97
N ASP A 133 -20.24 -3.10 -6.85
CA ASP A 133 -21.63 -3.27 -7.28
C ASP A 133 -21.88 -2.97 -8.77
N GLY A 134 -20.83 -2.68 -9.53
CA GLY A 134 -20.87 -2.38 -10.97
C GLY A 134 -21.16 -0.91 -11.30
N ARG A 135 -21.45 -0.06 -10.31
CA ARG A 135 -21.68 1.38 -10.52
C ARG A 135 -20.35 2.13 -10.74
N LYS A 136 -20.42 3.34 -11.30
CA LYS A 136 -19.25 4.21 -11.47
C LYS A 136 -18.78 4.78 -10.13
N PHE A 137 -17.50 5.14 -10.01
CA PHE A 137 -16.89 5.70 -8.80
C PHE A 137 -17.66 6.90 -8.22
N ASN A 138 -18.18 7.78 -9.09
CA ASN A 138 -18.89 8.99 -8.67
C ASN A 138 -20.22 8.72 -7.97
N THR A 139 -20.74 7.51 -8.03
CA THR A 139 -21.91 7.10 -7.24
C THR A 139 -21.60 6.87 -5.75
N ALA A 140 -20.35 7.04 -5.34
CA ALA A 140 -20.01 7.15 -3.92
C ALA A 140 -20.53 8.44 -3.28
N THR A 141 -21.06 9.38 -4.11
CA THR A 141 -21.73 10.60 -3.69
C THR A 141 -22.99 10.82 -4.51
N ASP A 142 -23.77 11.86 -4.15
CA ASP A 142 -24.92 12.33 -4.92
C ASP A 142 -24.53 13.32 -6.04
N CYS A 143 -23.24 13.59 -6.25
CA CYS A 143 -22.77 14.50 -7.30
C CYS A 143 -22.07 13.73 -8.43
N PRO A 144 -22.56 13.80 -9.68
CA PRO A 144 -21.94 13.12 -10.82
C PRO A 144 -20.69 13.84 -11.39
N TYR A 145 -20.49 15.11 -11.05
CA TYR A 145 -19.45 15.96 -11.64
C TYR A 145 -18.16 15.90 -10.81
N MET A 146 -17.42 14.81 -11.00
CA MET A 146 -16.21 14.50 -10.25
C MET A 146 -15.14 13.90 -11.14
N ALA A 147 -13.88 13.97 -10.68
CA ALA A 147 -12.77 13.19 -11.22
C ALA A 147 -12.17 12.30 -10.13
N GLU A 148 -11.59 11.17 -10.52
CA GLU A 148 -10.94 10.23 -9.61
C GLU A 148 -9.54 9.90 -10.10
N ASN A 149 -8.57 9.92 -9.17
CA ASN A 149 -7.29 9.24 -9.32
C ASN A 149 -7.25 8.09 -8.33
N ILE A 150 -6.83 6.92 -8.79
CA ILE A 150 -6.58 5.76 -7.94
C ILE A 150 -5.15 5.30 -8.09
N HIS A 151 -4.58 4.73 -7.03
CA HIS A 151 -3.28 4.07 -7.07
C HIS A 151 -3.23 2.91 -6.10
N ARG A 152 -2.49 1.86 -6.47
CA ARG A 152 -2.20 0.71 -5.62
C ARG A 152 -0.69 0.59 -5.45
N ILE A 153 -0.20 0.76 -4.23
CA ILE A 153 1.23 0.82 -3.91
C ILE A 153 1.56 -0.33 -2.96
N ALA A 154 2.38 -1.27 -3.42
CA ALA A 154 2.86 -2.36 -2.58
C ALA A 154 3.87 -1.85 -1.55
N ASP A 155 3.88 -2.43 -0.35
CA ASP A 155 4.74 -1.98 0.74
C ASP A 155 6.22 -2.00 0.41
N TRP A 156 6.66 -3.00 -0.32
CA TRP A 156 8.07 -3.14 -0.72
C TRP A 156 8.57 -2.02 -1.64
N VAL A 157 7.65 -1.23 -2.22
CA VAL A 157 7.98 -0.07 -3.06
C VAL A 157 8.29 1.18 -2.21
N LEU A 158 7.92 1.18 -0.92
CA LEU A 158 8.03 2.33 -0.01
C LEU A 158 9.35 2.37 0.78
N SER A 159 10.42 1.70 0.34
CA SER A 159 11.66 1.56 1.09
C SER A 159 12.30 2.89 1.52
N ASP A 160 12.21 3.92 0.68
CA ASP A 160 12.89 5.21 0.88
C ASP A 160 11.98 6.43 0.72
N GLN A 161 10.68 6.21 0.58
CA GLN A 161 9.69 7.27 0.34
C GLN A 161 8.47 7.10 1.24
N THR A 162 7.83 8.21 1.62
CA THR A 162 6.53 8.15 2.26
C THR A 162 5.45 7.70 1.25
N LEU A 163 4.34 7.19 1.77
CA LEU A 163 3.18 6.83 0.95
C LEU A 163 2.69 8.02 0.09
N ALA A 164 2.68 9.23 0.68
CA ALA A 164 2.25 10.43 0.01
C ALA A 164 3.20 10.85 -1.12
N GLU A 165 4.51 10.82 -0.86
CA GLU A 165 5.54 11.09 -1.87
C GLU A 165 5.38 10.18 -3.07
N ARG A 166 5.29 8.89 -2.81
CA ARG A 166 5.15 7.89 -3.86
C ARG A 166 3.85 8.06 -4.66
N ALA A 167 2.72 8.19 -3.98
CA ALA A 167 1.42 8.32 -4.63
C ALA A 167 1.36 9.55 -5.56
N VAL A 168 1.78 10.71 -5.05
CA VAL A 168 1.74 11.96 -5.85
C VAL A 168 2.76 11.94 -6.97
N ALA A 169 3.96 11.37 -6.76
CA ALA A 169 4.96 11.23 -7.81
C ALA A 169 4.45 10.36 -8.97
N ASP A 170 3.86 9.20 -8.66
CA ASP A 170 3.32 8.29 -9.68
C ASP A 170 2.12 8.91 -10.42
N TRP A 171 1.22 9.59 -9.72
CA TRP A 171 0.13 10.33 -10.37
C TRP A 171 0.65 11.48 -11.24
N SER A 172 1.70 12.19 -10.80
CA SER A 172 2.30 13.29 -11.58
C SER A 172 2.98 12.78 -12.85
N ALA A 173 3.60 11.61 -12.80
CA ALA A 173 4.23 10.97 -13.96
C ALA A 173 3.20 10.43 -14.97
N SER A 174 1.97 10.19 -14.56
CA SER A 174 0.88 9.72 -15.42
C SER A 174 0.13 10.89 -16.06
N THR A 175 0.14 10.97 -17.38
CA THR A 175 -0.55 12.06 -18.12
C THR A 175 -2.03 12.19 -17.72
N THR A 176 -2.73 11.08 -17.52
CA THR A 176 -4.16 11.08 -17.19
C THR A 176 -4.41 11.57 -15.76
N HIS A 177 -3.65 11.04 -14.80
CA HIS A 177 -3.81 11.42 -13.39
C HIS A 177 -3.32 12.85 -13.14
N ASN A 178 -2.20 13.24 -13.73
CA ASN A 178 -1.67 14.60 -13.64
C ASN A 178 -2.69 15.63 -14.16
N LYS A 179 -3.34 15.32 -15.29
CA LYS A 179 -4.38 16.18 -15.87
C LYS A 179 -5.54 16.43 -14.90
N ASN A 180 -5.91 15.47 -14.07
CA ASN A 180 -6.89 15.70 -13.00
C ASN A 180 -6.33 16.62 -11.92
N MET A 181 -5.11 16.36 -11.42
CA MET A 181 -4.52 17.17 -10.35
C MET A 181 -4.36 18.65 -10.70
N VAL A 182 -3.97 18.96 -11.95
CA VAL A 182 -3.76 20.35 -12.41
C VAL A 182 -4.95 20.93 -13.20
N ASN A 183 -6.11 20.29 -13.15
CA ASN A 183 -7.30 20.79 -13.84
C ASN A 183 -7.83 22.09 -13.19
N PRO A 184 -7.85 23.24 -13.90
CA PRO A 184 -8.30 24.51 -13.32
C PRO A 184 -9.81 24.56 -13.02
N LYS A 185 -10.61 23.61 -13.54
CA LYS A 185 -12.06 23.52 -13.31
C LYS A 185 -12.42 22.77 -12.03
N LEU A 186 -11.44 22.18 -11.35
CA LEU A 186 -11.63 21.47 -10.08
C LEU A 186 -11.29 22.41 -8.92
N SER A 187 -12.14 22.46 -7.90
CA SER A 187 -12.04 23.39 -6.78
C SER A 187 -11.90 22.71 -5.42
N GLU A 188 -12.24 21.41 -5.30
CA GLU A 188 -12.22 20.69 -4.03
C GLU A 188 -11.62 19.30 -4.18
N ILE A 189 -11.07 18.78 -3.08
CA ILE A 189 -10.39 17.49 -3.00
C ILE A 189 -10.81 16.70 -1.76
N GLY A 190 -10.87 15.38 -1.92
CA GLY A 190 -10.88 14.41 -0.82
C GLY A 190 -9.89 13.29 -1.09
N VAL A 191 -9.28 12.75 -0.02
CA VAL A 191 -8.30 11.67 -0.10
C VAL A 191 -8.72 10.51 0.78
N GLY A 192 -8.66 9.30 0.22
CA GLY A 192 -8.90 8.04 0.92
C GLY A 192 -7.68 7.13 0.84
N LEU A 193 -7.35 6.47 1.94
CA LEU A 193 -6.27 5.49 2.04
C LEU A 193 -6.77 4.25 2.77
N ALA A 194 -6.53 3.07 2.22
CA ALA A 194 -6.87 1.80 2.85
C ALA A 194 -5.78 0.75 2.65
N ARG A 195 -5.54 -0.04 3.70
CA ARG A 195 -4.65 -1.20 3.65
C ARG A 195 -5.40 -2.39 3.08
N GLY A 196 -4.73 -3.15 2.25
CA GLY A 196 -5.24 -4.38 1.67
C GLY A 196 -4.13 -5.26 1.14
N VAL A 197 -4.49 -6.18 0.25
CA VAL A 197 -3.53 -7.00 -0.51
C VAL A 197 -3.77 -6.80 -2.00
N ASN A 198 -2.75 -7.02 -2.81
CA ASN A 198 -2.87 -7.03 -4.27
C ASN A 198 -3.34 -8.41 -4.78
N ASP A 199 -3.43 -8.59 -6.09
CA ASP A 199 -3.87 -9.82 -6.75
C ASP A 199 -2.94 -11.02 -6.49
N THR A 200 -1.70 -10.76 -6.05
CA THR A 200 -0.69 -11.77 -5.70
C THR A 200 -0.64 -12.03 -4.18
N GLY A 201 -1.44 -11.31 -3.39
CA GLY A 201 -1.50 -11.44 -1.93
C GLY A 201 -0.50 -10.57 -1.18
N ASP A 202 0.25 -9.70 -1.88
CA ASP A 202 1.22 -8.83 -1.23
C ASP A 202 0.53 -7.66 -0.53
N PRO A 203 0.97 -7.27 0.68
CA PRO A 203 0.44 -6.10 1.38
C PRO A 203 0.63 -4.83 0.55
N CYS A 204 -0.42 -4.02 0.45
CA CYS A 204 -0.40 -2.79 -0.32
C CYS A 204 -1.35 -1.73 0.26
N TRP A 205 -1.19 -0.50 -0.24
CA TRP A 205 -2.08 0.61 -0.02
C TRP A 205 -2.95 0.86 -1.26
N TYR A 206 -4.22 1.10 -1.04
CA TYR A 206 -5.14 1.63 -2.04
C TYR A 206 -5.35 3.11 -1.75
N CYS A 207 -4.92 3.94 -2.69
CA CYS A 207 -4.93 5.40 -2.58
C CYS A 207 -5.95 5.98 -3.55
N VAL A 208 -6.75 6.93 -3.09
CA VAL A 208 -7.79 7.58 -3.88
C VAL A 208 -7.71 9.08 -3.69
N GLN A 209 -7.76 9.84 -4.80
CA GLN A 209 -8.12 11.25 -4.81
C GLN A 209 -9.46 11.39 -5.53
N LEU A 210 -10.42 12.05 -4.89
CA LEU A 210 -11.64 12.53 -5.52
C LEU A 210 -11.58 14.05 -5.64
N PHE A 211 -12.00 14.55 -6.78
CA PHE A 211 -12.02 15.98 -7.09
C PHE A 211 -13.41 16.41 -7.49
N LEU A 212 -13.86 17.57 -7.03
CA LEU A 212 -15.15 18.15 -7.39
C LEU A 212 -14.96 19.33 -8.33
N TYR A 213 -15.80 19.38 -9.37
CA TYR A 213 -15.85 20.52 -10.26
C TYR A 213 -16.37 21.76 -9.54
N ASP A 214 -15.86 22.92 -9.93
CA ASP A 214 -16.28 24.21 -9.39
C ASP A 214 -17.78 24.45 -9.61
N GLY A 215 -18.45 25.04 -8.63
CA GLY A 215 -19.90 25.24 -8.64
C GLY A 215 -20.74 23.99 -8.34
N CYS A 216 -20.11 22.83 -8.09
CA CYS A 216 -20.81 21.62 -7.66
C CYS A 216 -20.73 21.43 -6.14
N SER A 217 -21.63 20.62 -5.58
CA SER A 217 -21.65 20.29 -4.16
C SER A 217 -21.98 18.82 -3.94
N VAL A 218 -21.47 18.27 -2.83
CA VAL A 218 -21.80 16.93 -2.34
C VAL A 218 -22.59 17.07 -1.06
N THR A 219 -23.79 16.50 -1.00
CA THR A 219 -24.63 16.53 0.19
C THR A 219 -24.73 15.19 0.89
N ARG A 220 -24.56 14.07 0.14
CA ARG A 220 -24.61 12.70 0.66
C ARG A 220 -23.42 11.87 0.15
N VAL A 221 -22.97 10.95 1.02
CA VAL A 221 -22.00 9.88 0.70
C VAL A 221 -22.70 8.54 0.88
N ASP A 222 -22.55 7.61 -0.08
CA ASP A 222 -23.16 6.27 -0.10
C ASP A 222 -22.23 5.22 0.50
#